data_30ce8d34d6f47f3dbb0029e0c46f2b57
#
_entry.id   30ce8d34d6f47f3dbb0029e0c46f2b57
#
_cell.length_a   1.000
_cell.length_b   1.000
_cell.length_c   1.000
_cell.angle_alpha   90.00
_cell.angle_beta   90.00
_cell.angle_gamma   90.00
#
_symmetry.space_group_name_H-M   'P 1'
#
loop_
_entity.id
_entity.type
_entity.pdbx_description
1 polymer ?
#
loop_
_entity_poly.entity_id
_entity_poly.type
_entity_poly.pdbx_seq_one_letter_code
_entity_poly.pdbx_strand_id
1 'polypeptide(L)'
;MAEKQKTGRAELYSLLLLAGGKSSRMGEDKAELLMDGESFLSCQIKKADRLEIREVYVSGHDGGKDIFRNGEVKSSLHIHVVSDIYRERGPLGGIHACMKAMDTPYCLVLPVDVPQLPVEMLEELLLVHEDSLGERPPGEFRSFGDRREGSSAGKPLLLVHGERTEPLMGIYPVCMADCIGEQIEKASAPVFRILDAWGFDTFRTSAEEWKMRNINTPEDYRELLAYVEKGKVK
;
A
#
# COMPACT_ATOMS: atom_id res chain seq x y z
N MET A 1 -22.17 2.32 31.38
CA MET A 1 -21.39 1.59 30.36
C MET A 1 -21.01 2.63 29.33
N ALA A 2 -19.72 3.00 29.24
CA ALA A 2 -19.26 3.97 28.24
C ALA A 2 -19.28 3.26 26.87
N GLU A 3 -20.03 3.78 25.91
CA GLU A 3 -19.92 3.39 24.51
C GLU A 3 -18.45 3.63 24.10
N LYS A 4 -17.73 2.55 23.80
CA LYS A 4 -16.41 2.64 23.16
C LYS A 4 -16.61 3.29 21.80
N GLN A 5 -16.18 4.53 21.66
CA GLN A 5 -16.15 5.23 20.39
C GLN A 5 -15.22 4.43 19.47
N LYS A 6 -15.78 3.81 18.43
CA LYS A 6 -15.00 3.02 17.46
C LYS A 6 -14.12 4.02 16.69
N THR A 7 -12.81 3.90 16.84
CA THR A 7 -11.85 4.73 16.07
C THR A 7 -12.10 4.53 14.59
N GLY A 8 -12.26 5.62 13.83
CA GLY A 8 -12.55 5.55 12.40
C GLY A 8 -11.33 5.11 11.58
N ARG A 9 -11.55 4.56 10.40
CA ARG A 9 -10.47 4.15 9.48
C ARG A 9 -9.51 5.30 9.14
N ALA A 10 -10.03 6.52 9.02
CA ALA A 10 -9.23 7.73 8.77
C ALA A 10 -8.17 8.01 9.86
N GLU A 11 -8.39 7.54 11.09
CA GLU A 11 -7.46 7.70 12.21
C GLU A 11 -6.51 6.50 12.34
N LEU A 12 -6.91 5.34 11.82
CA LEU A 12 -6.15 4.10 11.92
C LEU A 12 -5.22 3.85 10.73
N TYR A 13 -5.61 4.27 9.54
CA TYR A 13 -4.93 3.89 8.31
C TYR A 13 -4.56 5.07 7.44
N SER A 14 -3.36 5.01 6.87
CA SER A 14 -2.96 5.76 5.68
C SER A 14 -2.87 4.81 4.48
N LEU A 15 -3.08 5.32 3.26
CA LEU A 15 -2.77 4.60 2.03
C LEU A 15 -1.35 4.97 1.57
N LEU A 16 -0.50 3.96 1.38
CA LEU A 16 0.83 4.11 0.83
C LEU A 16 0.88 3.56 -0.60
N LEU A 17 1.12 4.43 -1.58
CA LEU A 17 1.24 4.07 -2.98
C LEU A 17 2.70 4.03 -3.41
N LEU A 18 3.15 2.86 -3.86
CA LEU A 18 4.49 2.67 -4.41
C LEU A 18 4.47 3.05 -5.89
N ALA A 19 4.79 4.30 -6.19
CA ALA A 19 4.83 4.84 -7.54
C ALA A 19 6.25 4.91 -8.12
N GLY A 20 7.28 4.67 -7.30
CA GLY A 20 8.68 4.68 -7.71
C GLY A 20 9.12 3.39 -8.40
N GLY A 21 10.01 3.54 -9.37
CA GLY A 21 10.67 2.42 -10.07
C GLY A 21 11.16 2.89 -11.43
N LYS A 22 12.38 2.48 -11.82
CA LYS A 22 12.88 2.75 -13.17
C LYS A 22 12.02 1.95 -14.17
N SER A 23 11.00 2.60 -14.75
CA SER A 23 10.14 2.03 -15.82
C SER A 23 10.92 1.79 -17.13
N SER A 24 12.17 1.31 -17.04
CA SER A 24 13.09 1.17 -18.16
C SER A 24 12.57 0.27 -19.30
N ARG A 25 11.60 -0.60 -18.99
CA ARG A 25 11.00 -1.51 -19.97
C ARG A 25 9.75 -0.93 -20.63
N MET A 26 9.06 -0.02 -19.98
CA MET A 26 7.83 0.61 -20.47
C MET A 26 8.13 1.87 -21.29
N GLY A 27 9.27 2.55 -21.05
CA GLY A 27 9.61 3.83 -21.67
C GLY A 27 8.82 5.03 -21.14
N GLU A 28 7.78 4.78 -20.34
CA GLU A 28 6.89 5.78 -19.74
C GLU A 28 6.75 5.52 -18.23
N ASP A 29 6.36 6.54 -17.48
CA ASP A 29 6.07 6.40 -16.06
C ASP A 29 4.78 5.60 -15.87
N LYS A 30 4.85 4.49 -15.14
CA LYS A 30 3.69 3.64 -14.87
C LYS A 30 2.56 4.38 -14.17
N ALA A 31 2.88 5.35 -13.32
CA ALA A 31 1.90 6.16 -12.60
C ALA A 31 1.02 6.98 -13.57
N GLU A 32 1.55 7.32 -14.75
CA GLU A 32 0.85 8.12 -15.77
C GLU A 32 0.11 7.26 -16.82
N LEU A 33 0.33 5.95 -16.86
CA LEU A 33 -0.40 5.06 -17.77
C LEU A 33 -1.90 5.14 -17.52
N LEU A 34 -2.69 5.11 -18.60
CA LEU A 34 -4.13 5.29 -18.50
C LEU A 34 -4.88 3.95 -18.53
N MET A 35 -5.82 3.79 -17.61
CA MET A 35 -6.84 2.75 -17.63
C MET A 35 -8.21 3.42 -17.59
N ASP A 36 -9.01 3.21 -18.62
CA ASP A 36 -10.34 3.82 -18.74
C ASP A 36 -10.34 5.37 -18.71
N GLY A 37 -9.27 5.98 -19.26
CA GLY A 37 -9.11 7.43 -19.29
C GLY A 37 -8.54 8.04 -18.01
N GLU A 38 -8.26 7.24 -16.98
CA GLU A 38 -7.66 7.69 -15.72
C GLU A 38 -6.25 7.11 -15.56
N SER A 39 -5.33 7.88 -14.96
CA SER A 39 -4.00 7.38 -14.67
C SER A 39 -4.04 6.27 -13.61
N PHE A 40 -3.08 5.33 -13.67
CA PHE A 40 -2.97 4.27 -12.65
C PHE A 40 -2.90 4.86 -11.25
N LEU A 41 -2.16 5.94 -11.08
CA LEU A 41 -2.08 6.63 -9.79
C LEU A 41 -3.44 7.16 -9.35
N SER A 42 -4.21 7.80 -10.25
CA SER A 42 -5.56 8.30 -9.96
C SER A 42 -6.51 7.15 -9.57
N CYS A 43 -6.44 6.02 -10.31
CA CYS A 43 -7.21 4.83 -9.98
C CYS A 43 -6.93 4.33 -8.55
N GLN A 44 -5.67 4.34 -8.11
CA GLN A 44 -5.30 3.91 -6.76
C GLN A 44 -5.73 4.93 -5.70
N ILE A 45 -5.54 6.23 -5.94
CA ILE A 45 -5.94 7.30 -5.01
C ILE A 45 -7.45 7.27 -4.75
N LYS A 46 -8.27 7.04 -5.78
CA LYS A 46 -9.73 6.95 -5.63
C LYS A 46 -10.19 5.81 -4.72
N LYS A 47 -9.38 4.78 -4.54
CA LYS A 47 -9.68 3.70 -3.58
C LYS A 47 -9.64 4.20 -2.13
N ALA A 48 -8.76 5.17 -1.80
CA ALA A 48 -8.69 5.74 -0.46
C ALA A 48 -10.04 6.34 -0.02
N ASP A 49 -10.69 7.11 -0.90
CA ASP A 49 -12.00 7.71 -0.62
C ASP A 49 -13.08 6.63 -0.34
N ARG A 50 -13.09 5.56 -1.14
CA ARG A 50 -14.03 4.44 -0.96
C ARG A 50 -13.76 3.62 0.30
N LEU A 51 -12.50 3.55 0.74
CA LEU A 51 -12.06 2.85 1.95
C LEU A 51 -12.14 3.72 3.21
N GLU A 52 -12.61 4.96 3.10
CA GLU A 52 -12.66 5.95 4.20
C GLU A 52 -11.27 6.29 4.79
N ILE A 53 -10.21 6.16 3.98
CA ILE A 53 -8.84 6.56 4.32
C ILE A 53 -8.62 7.98 3.79
N ARG A 54 -8.14 8.89 4.63
CA ARG A 54 -7.94 10.30 4.26
C ARG A 54 -6.51 10.66 3.89
N GLU A 55 -5.54 10.02 4.52
CA GLU A 55 -4.12 10.28 4.33
C GLU A 55 -3.55 9.35 3.26
N VAL A 56 -3.04 9.91 2.17
CA VAL A 56 -2.45 9.17 1.04
C VAL A 56 -1.00 9.60 0.87
N TYR A 57 -0.10 8.64 0.93
CA TYR A 57 1.34 8.85 0.73
C TYR A 57 1.77 8.19 -0.58
N VAL A 58 2.44 8.97 -1.44
CA VAL A 58 2.96 8.49 -2.73
C VAL A 58 4.47 8.52 -2.68
N SER A 59 5.12 7.35 -2.82
CA SER A 59 6.58 7.24 -2.78
C SER A 59 7.21 7.26 -4.17
N GLY A 60 8.46 7.74 -4.22
CA GLY A 60 9.31 7.55 -5.40
C GLY A 60 9.07 8.52 -6.56
N HIS A 61 8.28 9.55 -6.37
CA HIS A 61 8.08 10.59 -7.37
C HIS A 61 8.98 11.79 -7.11
N ASP A 62 9.97 12.05 -7.98
CA ASP A 62 10.91 13.16 -7.88
C ASP A 62 10.30 14.53 -8.25
N GLY A 63 8.98 14.66 -8.33
CA GLY A 63 8.38 15.90 -8.80
C GLY A 63 6.89 16.04 -8.55
N GLY A 64 6.48 16.10 -7.29
CA GLY A 64 5.08 16.23 -6.86
C GLY A 64 4.20 17.31 -7.49
N LYS A 65 4.68 18.02 -8.50
CA LYS A 65 3.94 19.08 -9.19
C LYS A 65 3.06 18.60 -10.34
N ASP A 66 3.34 17.43 -10.93
CA ASP A 66 2.67 16.98 -12.15
C ASP A 66 1.70 15.79 -11.92
N ILE A 67 1.69 15.20 -10.74
CA ILE A 67 0.84 14.04 -10.41
C ILE A 67 -0.66 14.36 -10.54
N PHE A 68 -1.03 15.65 -10.41
CA PHE A 68 -2.41 16.11 -10.36
C PHE A 68 -2.83 16.94 -11.58
N ARG A 69 -2.23 16.73 -12.75
CA ARG A 69 -2.57 17.51 -13.96
C ARG A 69 -4.04 17.49 -14.35
N ASN A 70 -4.82 16.52 -13.92
CA ASN A 70 -6.21 16.33 -14.32
C ASN A 70 -7.27 16.64 -13.25
N GLY A 71 -6.93 17.29 -12.14
CA GLY A 71 -7.90 18.00 -11.29
C GLY A 71 -9.00 17.20 -10.59
N GLU A 72 -8.98 15.86 -10.60
CA GLU A 72 -10.12 15.04 -10.14
C GLU A 72 -9.93 14.38 -8.77
N VAL A 73 -9.02 14.84 -7.93
CA VAL A 73 -8.92 14.34 -6.56
C VAL A 73 -9.90 15.08 -5.68
N LYS A 74 -10.77 14.35 -4.98
CA LYS A 74 -11.72 14.96 -4.04
C LYS A 74 -10.96 15.73 -2.95
N SER A 75 -11.52 16.88 -2.57
CA SER A 75 -10.96 17.78 -1.55
C SER A 75 -10.88 17.18 -0.14
N SER A 76 -11.40 15.97 0.06
CA SER A 76 -11.37 15.24 1.33
C SER A 76 -10.10 14.44 1.59
N LEU A 77 -9.26 14.25 0.57
CA LEU A 77 -8.00 13.48 0.69
C LEU A 77 -6.82 14.42 0.86
N HIS A 78 -5.93 14.06 1.80
CA HIS A 78 -4.64 14.71 1.99
C HIS A 78 -3.57 13.87 1.31
N ILE A 79 -2.93 14.41 0.26
CA ILE A 79 -1.95 13.68 -0.52
C ILE A 79 -0.56 14.22 -0.27
N HIS A 80 0.32 13.32 0.17
CA HIS A 80 1.70 13.59 0.51
C HIS A 80 2.61 12.88 -0.51
N VAL A 81 3.42 13.63 -1.23
CA VAL A 81 4.45 13.06 -2.10
C VAL A 81 5.77 13.02 -1.34
N VAL A 82 6.30 11.82 -1.16
CA VAL A 82 7.48 11.58 -0.32
C VAL A 82 8.62 11.04 -1.18
N SER A 83 9.74 11.76 -1.18
CA SER A 83 10.96 11.32 -1.84
C SER A 83 11.68 10.26 -1.01
N ASP A 84 12.25 9.25 -1.66
CA ASP A 84 13.01 8.20 -0.99
C ASP A 84 14.22 8.77 -0.25
N ILE A 85 14.32 8.45 1.02
CA ILE A 85 15.49 8.79 1.85
C ILE A 85 16.69 7.95 1.38
N TYR A 86 16.46 6.68 1.12
CA TYR A 86 17.46 5.74 0.63
C TYR A 86 17.26 5.45 -0.86
N ARG A 87 17.96 6.18 -1.70
CA ARG A 87 17.88 5.98 -3.16
C ARG A 87 18.37 4.61 -3.58
N GLU A 88 17.75 4.05 -4.62
CA GLU A 88 18.12 2.75 -5.22
C GLU A 88 18.02 1.53 -4.27
N ARG A 89 17.23 1.63 -3.21
CA ARG A 89 16.94 0.52 -2.28
C ARG A 89 15.63 -0.21 -2.59
N GLY A 90 15.11 -0.02 -3.81
CA GLY A 90 13.86 -0.65 -4.25
C GLY A 90 12.66 -0.18 -3.41
N PRO A 91 11.59 -0.98 -3.34
CA PRO A 91 10.34 -0.57 -2.69
C PRO A 91 10.49 -0.28 -1.18
N LEU A 92 11.48 -0.87 -0.52
CA LEU A 92 11.71 -0.63 0.91
C LEU A 92 12.12 0.81 1.22
N GLY A 93 12.86 1.48 0.32
CA GLY A 93 13.22 2.89 0.47
C GLY A 93 11.97 3.77 0.53
N GLY A 94 11.03 3.56 -0.38
CA GLY A 94 9.77 4.28 -0.42
C GLY A 94 8.85 3.96 0.76
N ILE A 95 8.74 2.68 1.14
CA ILE A 95 7.97 2.27 2.32
C ILE A 95 8.51 2.96 3.57
N HIS A 96 9.83 2.90 3.80
CA HIS A 96 10.47 3.54 4.94
C HIS A 96 10.20 5.03 4.98
N ALA A 97 10.49 5.75 3.88
CA ALA A 97 10.33 7.20 3.80
C ALA A 97 8.90 7.64 4.09
N CYS A 98 7.90 6.97 3.51
CA CYS A 98 6.49 7.26 3.74
C CYS A 98 6.09 6.96 5.18
N MET A 99 6.44 5.79 5.73
CA MET A 99 6.10 5.44 7.12
C MET A 99 6.68 6.42 8.13
N LYS A 100 7.90 6.97 7.89
CA LYS A 100 8.51 7.99 8.76
C LYS A 100 7.74 9.32 8.74
N ALA A 101 6.91 9.56 7.74
CA ALA A 101 6.10 10.77 7.60
C ALA A 101 4.64 10.57 8.06
N MET A 102 4.23 9.35 8.44
CA MET A 102 2.87 9.02 8.82
C MET A 102 2.64 9.19 10.32
N ASP A 103 1.45 9.70 10.67
CA ASP A 103 0.96 9.77 12.06
C ASP A 103 -0.03 8.65 12.40
N THR A 104 -0.55 7.93 11.39
CA THR A 104 -1.45 6.79 11.60
C THR A 104 -0.71 5.54 12.05
N PRO A 105 -1.31 4.66 12.88
CA PRO A 105 -0.64 3.45 13.36
C PRO A 105 -0.39 2.39 12.29
N TYR A 106 -1.19 2.37 11.23
CA TYR A 106 -1.09 1.39 10.14
C TYR A 106 -1.09 2.07 8.78
N CYS A 107 -0.51 1.40 7.79
CA CYS A 107 -0.65 1.79 6.40
C CYS A 107 -1.04 0.61 5.52
N LEU A 108 -1.98 0.84 4.60
CA LEU A 108 -2.29 -0.05 3.49
C LEU A 108 -1.28 0.25 2.38
N VAL A 109 -0.41 -0.70 2.08
CA VAL A 109 0.62 -0.58 1.02
C VAL A 109 0.07 -1.17 -0.27
N LEU A 110 0.13 -0.42 -1.35
CA LEU A 110 -0.28 -0.86 -2.69
C LEU A 110 0.74 -0.38 -3.73
N PRO A 111 1.10 -1.22 -4.72
CA PRO A 111 1.88 -0.77 -5.87
C PRO A 111 0.96 -0.06 -6.89
N VAL A 112 1.49 0.94 -7.56
CA VAL A 112 0.74 1.71 -8.56
C VAL A 112 0.41 0.87 -9.80
N ASP A 113 1.22 -0.15 -10.09
CA ASP A 113 1.14 -0.97 -11.28
C ASP A 113 0.12 -2.14 -11.21
N VAL A 114 -0.77 -2.11 -10.22
CA VAL A 114 -1.93 -3.01 -10.11
C VAL A 114 -3.24 -2.18 -10.03
N PRO A 115 -3.55 -1.35 -11.06
CA PRO A 115 -4.69 -0.43 -11.00
C PRO A 115 -6.04 -1.14 -10.90
N GLN A 116 -6.14 -2.35 -11.45
CA GLN A 116 -7.36 -3.17 -11.51
C GLN A 116 -7.70 -3.90 -10.19
N LEU A 117 -6.86 -3.75 -9.15
CA LEU A 117 -7.11 -4.39 -7.85
C LEU A 117 -8.49 -3.96 -7.29
N PRO A 118 -9.41 -4.89 -6.98
CA PRO A 118 -10.76 -4.54 -6.52
C PRO A 118 -10.72 -3.85 -5.16
N VAL A 119 -11.50 -2.78 -5.01
CA VAL A 119 -11.60 -2.09 -3.72
C VAL A 119 -12.33 -2.94 -2.68
N GLU A 120 -13.27 -3.76 -3.11
CA GLU A 120 -14.02 -4.69 -2.26
C GLU A 120 -13.08 -5.67 -1.55
N MET A 121 -12.06 -6.15 -2.24
CA MET A 121 -11.03 -7.02 -1.65
C MET A 121 -10.18 -6.28 -0.61
N LEU A 122 -9.86 -5.02 -0.85
CA LEU A 122 -9.15 -4.19 0.12
C LEU A 122 -10.01 -3.88 1.33
N GLU A 123 -11.32 -3.75 1.14
CA GLU A 123 -12.29 -3.60 2.22
C GLU A 123 -12.31 -4.84 3.11
N GLU A 124 -12.39 -6.04 2.51
CA GLU A 124 -12.32 -7.30 3.25
C GLU A 124 -11.02 -7.43 4.03
N LEU A 125 -9.88 -7.05 3.41
CA LEU A 125 -8.58 -7.05 4.08
C LEU A 125 -8.56 -6.13 5.31
N LEU A 126 -9.12 -4.91 5.19
CA LEU A 126 -9.24 -3.97 6.30
C LEU A 126 -10.15 -4.52 7.41
N LEU A 127 -11.29 -5.10 7.06
CA LEU A 127 -12.20 -5.71 8.04
C LEU A 127 -11.53 -6.84 8.81
N VAL A 128 -10.81 -7.75 8.14
CA VAL A 128 -10.07 -8.83 8.80
C VAL A 128 -8.99 -8.27 9.73
N HIS A 129 -8.30 -7.22 9.31
CA HIS A 129 -7.30 -6.58 10.16
C HIS A 129 -7.96 -5.88 11.37
N GLU A 130 -9.04 -5.13 11.17
CA GLU A 130 -9.82 -4.48 12.25
C GLU A 130 -10.30 -5.50 13.28
N ASP A 131 -10.81 -6.65 12.83
CA ASP A 131 -11.23 -7.74 13.71
C ASP A 131 -10.04 -8.33 14.50
N SER A 132 -8.86 -8.41 13.88
CA SER A 132 -7.64 -8.90 14.54
C SER A 132 -7.10 -7.95 15.62
N LEU A 133 -7.38 -6.66 15.50
CA LEU A 133 -7.04 -5.66 16.53
C LEU A 133 -7.85 -5.90 17.81
N GLY A 134 -9.01 -6.54 17.69
CA GLY A 134 -9.85 -7.03 18.77
C GLY A 134 -10.22 -5.95 19.77
N GLU A 135 -10.30 -6.35 21.05
CA GLU A 135 -10.64 -5.48 22.17
C GLU A 135 -9.46 -4.60 22.67
N ARG A 136 -8.40 -4.42 21.87
CA ARG A 136 -7.20 -3.68 22.28
C ARG A 136 -7.39 -2.18 22.11
N PRO A 137 -7.07 -1.37 23.12
CA PRO A 137 -7.13 0.08 22.97
C PRO A 137 -6.08 0.56 21.94
N PRO A 138 -6.43 1.47 21.02
CA PRO A 138 -5.45 2.15 20.18
C PRO A 138 -4.50 2.94 21.09
N GLY A 139 -3.18 2.78 20.89
CA GLY A 139 -2.18 3.59 21.59
C GLY A 139 -1.12 2.83 22.39
N GLU A 140 -1.23 1.53 22.62
CA GLU A 140 -0.14 0.75 23.23
C GLU A 140 0.87 0.25 22.17
N PHE A 141 1.44 1.18 21.41
CA PHE A 141 2.57 0.87 20.52
C PHE A 141 3.86 0.92 21.35
N ARG A 142 4.44 -0.25 21.64
CA ARG A 142 5.75 -0.33 22.28
C ARG A 142 6.84 -0.25 21.23
N SER A 143 7.90 0.48 21.54
CA SER A 143 9.08 0.59 20.68
C SER A 143 9.75 -0.77 20.42
N PHE A 144 10.49 -0.86 19.33
CA PHE A 144 11.19 -2.07 18.86
C PHE A 144 12.07 -2.78 19.93
N GLY A 145 12.56 -2.04 20.93
CA GLY A 145 13.39 -2.58 22.01
C GLY A 145 12.65 -3.37 23.10
N ASP A 146 11.33 -3.32 23.16
CA ASP A 146 10.51 -3.90 24.24
C ASP A 146 9.88 -5.26 23.89
N ARG A 147 10.42 -5.94 22.88
CA ARG A 147 9.94 -7.28 22.48
C ARG A 147 10.23 -8.33 23.54
N ARG A 148 9.26 -8.57 24.41
CA ARG A 148 9.12 -9.86 25.06
C ARG A 148 8.23 -10.73 24.15
N GLU A 149 8.51 -12.03 24.06
CA GLU A 149 7.64 -12.98 23.38
C GLU A 149 6.18 -12.76 23.82
N GLY A 150 5.29 -12.44 22.82
CA GLY A 150 3.89 -12.09 23.08
C GLY A 150 3.53 -10.61 23.06
N SER A 151 4.44 -9.68 22.76
CA SER A 151 4.15 -8.24 22.64
C SER A 151 3.41 -7.94 21.34
N SER A 152 2.26 -7.31 21.48
CA SER A 152 1.26 -7.07 20.45
C SER A 152 1.50 -5.83 19.57
N ALA A 153 2.73 -5.56 19.18
CA ALA A 153 2.94 -4.74 17.99
C ALA A 153 2.32 -5.53 16.83
N GLY A 154 1.35 -4.95 16.14
CA GLY A 154 0.63 -5.65 15.07
C GLY A 154 1.61 -6.27 14.06
N LYS A 155 1.25 -7.42 13.53
CA LYS A 155 1.97 -8.02 12.41
C LYS A 155 1.45 -7.46 11.11
N PRO A 156 2.28 -7.35 10.06
CA PRO A 156 1.75 -7.14 8.71
C PRO A 156 0.72 -8.20 8.35
N LEU A 157 -0.36 -7.78 7.68
CA LEU A 157 -1.34 -8.68 7.07
C LEU A 157 -1.22 -8.56 5.56
N LEU A 158 -0.72 -9.63 4.91
CA LEU A 158 -0.35 -9.62 3.49
C LEU A 158 -1.36 -10.37 2.64
N LEU A 159 -1.64 -9.84 1.45
CA LEU A 159 -2.45 -10.54 0.46
C LEU A 159 -1.74 -11.79 -0.05
N VAL A 160 -2.52 -12.87 -0.17
CA VAL A 160 -2.10 -14.13 -0.82
C VAL A 160 -3.04 -14.43 -1.97
N HIS A 161 -2.45 -14.64 -3.14
CA HIS A 161 -3.15 -15.10 -4.33
C HIS A 161 -2.60 -16.46 -4.77
N GLY A 162 -3.46 -17.48 -4.85
CA GLY A 162 -3.00 -18.85 -5.05
C GLY A 162 -2.06 -19.28 -3.92
N GLU A 163 -0.81 -19.58 -4.26
CA GLU A 163 0.26 -19.92 -3.28
C GLU A 163 1.25 -18.76 -3.07
N ARG A 164 1.05 -17.64 -3.76
CA ARG A 164 1.97 -16.51 -3.74
C ARG A 164 1.54 -15.47 -2.74
N THR A 165 2.43 -15.14 -1.81
CA THR A 165 2.29 -13.98 -0.92
C THR A 165 2.79 -12.73 -1.63
N GLU A 166 2.01 -11.65 -1.60
CA GLU A 166 2.34 -10.37 -2.22
C GLU A 166 2.86 -9.38 -1.17
N PRO A 167 4.20 -9.24 -1.04
CA PRO A 167 4.78 -8.47 0.05
C PRO A 167 4.59 -6.96 -0.08
N LEU A 168 4.14 -6.48 -1.22
CA LEU A 168 3.85 -5.07 -1.48
C LEU A 168 2.34 -4.77 -1.53
N MET A 169 1.50 -5.74 -1.16
CA MET A 169 0.05 -5.58 -1.07
C MET A 169 -0.41 -6.07 0.31
N GLY A 170 -0.68 -5.15 1.23
CA GLY A 170 -1.10 -5.53 2.57
C GLY A 170 -1.08 -4.38 3.55
N ILE A 171 -1.45 -4.66 4.78
CA ILE A 171 -1.48 -3.72 5.89
C ILE A 171 -0.22 -3.88 6.72
N TYR A 172 0.47 -2.79 6.99
CA TYR A 172 1.71 -2.76 7.74
C TYR A 172 1.60 -1.86 8.97
N PRO A 173 2.12 -2.26 10.13
CA PRO A 173 2.28 -1.35 11.26
C PRO A 173 3.35 -0.30 10.92
N VAL A 174 3.02 0.98 11.08
CA VAL A 174 3.94 2.10 10.78
C VAL A 174 5.19 2.08 11.67
N CYS A 175 5.09 1.52 12.88
CA CYS A 175 6.24 1.34 13.77
C CYS A 175 7.35 0.42 13.20
N MET A 176 7.11 -0.29 12.10
CA MET A 176 8.16 -1.03 11.38
C MET A 176 9.19 -0.12 10.69
N ALA A 177 8.91 1.19 10.54
CA ALA A 177 9.78 2.11 9.84
C ALA A 177 11.24 2.05 10.32
N ASP A 178 11.48 2.08 11.64
CA ASP A 178 12.83 2.06 12.19
C ASP A 178 13.56 0.74 11.89
N CYS A 179 12.85 -0.38 12.01
CA CYS A 179 13.39 -1.69 11.66
C CYS A 179 13.76 -1.78 10.17
N ILE A 180 12.89 -1.26 9.30
CA ILE A 180 13.15 -1.22 7.85
C ILE A 180 14.39 -0.37 7.57
N GLY A 181 14.50 0.82 8.18
CA GLY A 181 15.66 1.70 8.06
C GLY A 181 16.97 1.01 8.46
N GLU A 182 17.02 0.36 9.61
CA GLU A 182 18.19 -0.40 10.06
C GLU A 182 18.59 -1.51 9.08
N GLN A 183 17.63 -2.21 8.49
CA GLN A 183 17.93 -3.26 7.53
C GLN A 183 18.44 -2.70 6.19
N ILE A 184 17.91 -1.56 5.75
CA ILE A 184 18.38 -0.86 4.55
C ILE A 184 19.83 -0.40 4.72
N GLU A 185 20.20 0.10 5.91
CA GLU A 185 21.57 0.57 6.22
C GLU A 185 22.56 -0.59 6.26
N LYS A 186 22.19 -1.71 6.87
CA LYS A 186 23.09 -2.85 7.04
C LYS A 186 23.40 -3.59 5.74
N ALA A 187 22.41 -3.73 4.85
CA ALA A 187 22.57 -4.36 3.53
C ALA A 187 21.30 -4.16 2.69
N SER A 188 21.38 -4.43 1.37
CA SER A 188 20.18 -4.58 0.54
C SER A 188 19.43 -5.84 0.97
N ALA A 189 18.41 -5.68 1.83
CA ALA A 189 17.61 -6.79 2.30
C ALA A 189 16.38 -6.98 1.39
N PRO A 190 16.09 -8.20 0.92
CA PRO A 190 14.80 -8.51 0.32
C PRO A 190 13.66 -8.23 1.32
N VAL A 191 12.52 -7.75 0.85
CA VAL A 191 11.35 -7.45 1.69
C VAL A 191 10.98 -8.63 2.59
N PHE A 192 11.02 -9.86 2.05
CA PHE A 192 10.70 -11.07 2.81
C PHE A 192 11.62 -11.32 4.00
N ARG A 193 12.91 -10.96 3.94
CA ARG A 193 13.80 -11.12 5.10
C ARG A 193 13.33 -10.30 6.30
N ILE A 194 12.80 -9.09 6.05
CA ILE A 194 12.26 -8.23 7.12
C ILE A 194 10.96 -8.81 7.64
N LEU A 195 10.08 -9.25 6.74
CA LEU A 195 8.81 -9.87 7.07
C LEU A 195 8.98 -11.15 7.87
N ASP A 196 9.88 -12.04 7.47
CA ASP A 196 10.16 -13.29 8.18
C ASP A 196 10.70 -13.02 9.60
N ALA A 197 11.58 -12.02 9.75
CA ALA A 197 12.12 -11.62 11.05
C ALA A 197 11.08 -10.96 11.95
N TRP A 198 10.13 -10.20 11.37
CA TRP A 198 9.04 -9.55 12.12
C TRP A 198 7.89 -10.51 12.43
N GLY A 199 7.65 -11.47 11.55
CA GLY A 199 6.45 -12.28 11.46
C GLY A 199 5.34 -11.52 10.73
N PHE A 200 4.51 -12.23 10.00
CA PHE A 200 3.36 -11.67 9.29
C PHE A 200 2.21 -12.67 9.28
N ASP A 201 1.01 -12.15 9.10
CA ASP A 201 -0.20 -12.92 8.85
C ASP A 201 -0.61 -12.79 7.38
N THR A 202 -1.47 -13.67 6.91
CA THR A 202 -1.87 -13.70 5.49
C THR A 202 -3.38 -13.65 5.34
N PHE A 203 -3.84 -12.91 4.33
CA PHE A 203 -5.22 -12.89 3.88
C PHE A 203 -5.31 -13.47 2.48
N ARG A 204 -6.00 -14.61 2.36
CA ARG A 204 -6.19 -15.28 1.07
C ARG A 204 -7.40 -14.71 0.35
N THR A 205 -7.17 -14.13 -0.82
CA THR A 205 -8.24 -13.62 -1.66
C THR A 205 -8.71 -14.64 -2.69
N SER A 206 -10.00 -14.58 -3.02
CA SER A 206 -10.62 -15.31 -4.14
C SER A 206 -10.68 -14.49 -5.44
N ALA A 207 -10.07 -13.29 -5.46
CA ALA A 207 -10.03 -12.46 -6.66
C ALA A 207 -9.41 -13.20 -7.85
N GLU A 208 -9.88 -12.91 -9.05
CA GLU A 208 -9.33 -13.47 -10.27
C GLU A 208 -7.87 -13.06 -10.45
N GLU A 209 -7.02 -13.97 -10.93
CA GLU A 209 -5.55 -13.77 -11.05
C GLU A 209 -5.17 -12.48 -11.78
N TRP A 210 -5.85 -12.19 -12.86
CA TRP A 210 -5.54 -11.00 -13.67
C TRP A 210 -5.76 -9.69 -12.90
N LYS A 211 -6.66 -9.65 -11.90
CA LYS A 211 -6.93 -8.46 -11.06
C LYS A 211 -5.78 -8.12 -10.11
N MET A 212 -4.88 -9.06 -9.90
CA MET A 212 -3.69 -8.88 -9.05
C MET A 212 -2.38 -8.82 -9.85
N ARG A 213 -2.49 -8.88 -11.18
CA ARG A 213 -1.33 -8.89 -12.06
C ARG A 213 -0.69 -7.51 -12.16
N ASN A 214 0.61 -7.45 -11.97
CA ASN A 214 1.39 -6.24 -12.17
C ASN A 214 1.53 -5.93 -13.66
N ILE A 215 1.32 -4.68 -14.03
CA ILE A 215 1.54 -4.19 -15.39
C ILE A 215 3.00 -3.73 -15.53
N ASN A 216 3.84 -4.61 -16.06
CA ASN A 216 5.29 -4.41 -16.12
C ASN A 216 5.84 -4.21 -17.53
N THR A 217 5.08 -4.63 -18.56
CA THR A 217 5.49 -4.60 -19.95
C THR A 217 4.40 -3.96 -20.83
N PRO A 218 4.76 -3.45 -22.03
CA PRO A 218 3.76 -2.97 -23.01
C PRO A 218 2.73 -4.06 -23.38
N GLU A 219 3.09 -5.34 -23.27
CA GLU A 219 2.22 -6.48 -23.50
C GLU A 219 1.15 -6.56 -22.40
N ASP A 220 1.57 -6.54 -21.10
CA ASP A 220 0.66 -6.52 -19.95
C ASP A 220 -0.33 -5.36 -20.07
N TYR A 221 0.14 -4.20 -20.50
CA TYR A 221 -0.70 -3.02 -20.67
C TYR A 221 -1.74 -3.18 -21.77
N ARG A 222 -1.36 -3.75 -22.93
CA ARG A 222 -2.31 -4.06 -24.02
C ARG A 222 -3.38 -5.07 -23.57
N GLU A 223 -2.99 -6.11 -22.83
CA GLU A 223 -3.92 -7.09 -22.30
C GLU A 223 -4.90 -6.45 -21.30
N LEU A 224 -4.42 -5.56 -20.42
CA LEU A 224 -5.27 -4.80 -19.49
C LEU A 224 -6.31 -3.98 -20.26
N LEU A 225 -5.92 -3.20 -21.26
CA LEU A 225 -6.83 -2.38 -22.04
C LEU A 225 -7.89 -3.23 -22.76
N ALA A 226 -7.49 -4.33 -23.38
CA ALA A 226 -8.42 -5.25 -24.03
C ALA A 226 -9.42 -5.87 -23.05
N TYR A 227 -9.01 -6.11 -21.81
CA TYR A 227 -9.90 -6.61 -20.76
C TYR A 227 -10.92 -5.56 -20.32
N VAL A 228 -10.47 -4.33 -20.09
CA VAL A 228 -11.34 -3.19 -19.71
C VAL A 228 -12.39 -2.92 -20.79
N GLU A 229 -12.00 -2.95 -22.07
CA GLU A 229 -12.92 -2.80 -23.19
C GLU A 229 -13.99 -3.90 -23.25
N LYS A 230 -13.63 -5.16 -23.03
CA LYS A 230 -14.59 -6.28 -22.99
C LYS A 230 -15.57 -6.16 -21.83
N GLY A 231 -15.16 -5.61 -20.70
CA GLY A 231 -16.03 -5.36 -19.55
C GLY A 231 -17.10 -4.30 -19.78
N LYS A 232 -16.87 -3.36 -20.71
CA LYS A 232 -17.83 -2.30 -21.09
C LYS A 232 -18.93 -2.77 -22.04
N VAL A 233 -18.73 -3.89 -22.70
CA VAL A 233 -19.67 -4.43 -23.72
C VAL A 233 -20.73 -5.36 -23.09
N LYS A 234 -20.69 -5.56 -21.78
CA LYS A 234 -21.71 -6.33 -21.02
C LYS A 234 -22.59 -5.37 -20.22
#